data_c4e5366a4ed071e3463cd055555dca02
#
_entry.id   c4e5366a4ed071e3463cd055555dca02
#
_cell.length_a   1.000
_cell.length_b   1.000
_cell.length_c   1.000
_cell.angle_alpha   90.00
_cell.angle_beta   90.00
_cell.angle_gamma   90.00
#
_symmetry.space_group_name_H-M   'P 1'
#
loop_
_entity.id
_entity.type
_entity.pdbx_description
1 polymer ?
#
loop_
_entity_poly.entity_id
_entity_poly.type
_entity_poly.pdbx_seq_one_letter_code
_entity_poly.pdbx_strand_id
1 'polypeptide(L)'
;ISPMGRVLLFYINAEDGENFTDSMFAAVEKTDEIIPVISYRQNGALAVISDRAVYGVGSDGGELWNYPLENTVDQAALGNKEYIVLALGDGVANKDGREKGTVCWLDGSGNEKGSFASGESVTYLLAAEKGIVVGNDRDYTGVTYSGNESWNYTAITDLNDLIPMEKLNRVMAVGKNEISVYAMTKGKKQTNATKAADTENASVSARNETTQNEKTQNEATQKQ
;
A
#
# COMPACT_ATOMS: atom_id res chain seq x y z
N ILE A 1 -1.34 -15.30 -15.72
CA ILE A 1 0.13 -15.16 -15.77
C ILE A 1 0.73 -16.54 -15.98
N SER A 2 1.54 -16.69 -17.00
CA SER A 2 2.36 -17.87 -17.21
C SER A 2 3.69 -17.71 -16.48
N PRO A 3 4.26 -18.77 -15.85
CA PRO A 3 5.61 -18.71 -15.31
C PRO A 3 6.71 -18.44 -16.36
N MET A 4 6.33 -18.34 -17.62
CA MET A 4 7.20 -18.08 -18.78
C MET A 4 7.05 -16.63 -19.29
N GLY A 5 6.76 -15.65 -18.43
CA GLY A 5 6.74 -14.25 -18.80
C GLY A 5 5.67 -13.85 -19.82
N ARG A 6 4.49 -14.45 -19.76
CA ARG A 6 3.39 -14.17 -20.69
C ARG A 6 2.18 -13.59 -19.97
N VAL A 7 1.71 -12.43 -20.42
CA VAL A 7 0.46 -11.80 -19.98
C VAL A 7 -0.53 -11.82 -21.13
N LEU A 8 -1.69 -12.40 -20.91
CA LEU A 8 -2.77 -12.46 -21.89
C LEU A 8 -3.87 -11.51 -21.50
N LEU A 9 -4.36 -10.70 -22.45
CA LEU A 9 -5.42 -9.73 -22.30
C LEU A 9 -6.67 -10.21 -23.01
N PHE A 10 -7.79 -10.29 -22.26
CA PHE A 10 -9.08 -10.75 -22.76
C PHE A 10 -10.17 -9.70 -22.54
N TYR A 11 -11.14 -9.61 -23.44
CA TYR A 11 -12.39 -8.93 -23.18
C TYR A 11 -13.27 -9.77 -22.25
N ILE A 12 -13.77 -9.17 -21.16
CA ILE A 12 -14.62 -9.86 -20.17
C ILE A 12 -16.11 -9.67 -20.47
N ASN A 13 -16.49 -8.94 -21.50
CA ASN A 13 -17.90 -8.77 -21.90
C ASN A 13 -18.43 -9.96 -22.71
N ALA A 14 -18.38 -11.15 -22.12
CA ALA A 14 -19.06 -12.30 -22.70
C ALA A 14 -20.53 -12.28 -22.24
N GLU A 15 -21.40 -11.54 -22.94
CA GLU A 15 -22.86 -11.60 -22.69
C GLU A 15 -23.44 -12.97 -23.08
N ASP A 16 -22.77 -13.78 -23.88
CA ASP A 16 -23.37 -14.99 -24.49
C ASP A 16 -22.49 -16.25 -24.46
N GLY A 17 -21.73 -16.50 -23.40
CA GLY A 17 -21.04 -17.80 -23.23
C GLY A 17 -19.99 -18.13 -24.29
N GLU A 18 -19.44 -17.13 -24.93
CA GLU A 18 -18.36 -17.28 -25.89
C GLU A 18 -17.07 -17.82 -25.25
N ASN A 19 -16.35 -18.60 -26.00
CA ASN A 19 -15.11 -19.23 -25.56
C ASN A 19 -14.07 -18.15 -25.22
N PHE A 20 -13.46 -18.17 -24.06
CA PHE A 20 -12.43 -17.18 -23.63
C PHE A 20 -11.29 -17.00 -24.62
N THR A 21 -10.99 -18.03 -25.43
CA THR A 21 -9.97 -17.95 -26.47
C THR A 21 -10.33 -17.02 -27.62
N ASP A 22 -11.60 -16.82 -27.89
CA ASP A 22 -12.06 -15.96 -28.99
C ASP A 22 -12.10 -14.47 -28.58
N SER A 23 -12.02 -14.19 -27.27
CA SER A 23 -12.00 -12.84 -26.73
C SER A 23 -10.59 -12.30 -26.44
N MET A 24 -9.54 -13.07 -26.68
CA MET A 24 -8.16 -12.59 -26.49
C MET A 24 -7.85 -11.55 -27.55
N PHE A 25 -7.48 -10.33 -27.12
CA PHE A 25 -7.16 -9.26 -28.03
C PHE A 25 -5.67 -8.90 -28.05
N ALA A 26 -4.90 -9.25 -27.03
CA ALA A 26 -3.48 -9.00 -26.97
C ALA A 26 -2.72 -9.99 -26.09
N ALA A 27 -1.44 -10.13 -26.37
CA ALA A 27 -0.49 -10.86 -25.53
C ALA A 27 0.80 -10.05 -25.40
N VAL A 28 1.30 -9.94 -24.17
CA VAL A 28 2.63 -9.39 -23.87
C VAL A 28 3.53 -10.56 -23.55
N GLU A 29 4.57 -10.75 -24.35
CA GLU A 29 5.50 -11.87 -24.21
C GLU A 29 6.89 -11.36 -23.81
N LYS A 30 7.37 -11.84 -22.65
CA LYS A 30 8.69 -11.62 -22.09
C LYS A 30 9.26 -12.99 -21.72
N THR A 31 9.68 -13.74 -22.74
CA THR A 31 9.94 -15.19 -22.65
C THR A 31 11.01 -15.60 -21.65
N ASP A 32 11.94 -14.68 -21.35
CA ASP A 32 13.07 -14.92 -20.44
C ASP A 32 12.91 -14.23 -19.08
N GLU A 33 11.69 -13.77 -18.75
CA GLU A 33 11.41 -13.00 -17.54
C GLU A 33 10.33 -13.66 -16.70
N ILE A 34 10.42 -13.50 -15.38
CA ILE A 34 9.37 -13.88 -14.43
C ILE A 34 8.54 -12.63 -14.15
N ILE A 35 7.22 -12.71 -14.28
CA ILE A 35 6.29 -11.61 -14.05
C ILE A 35 5.51 -11.88 -12.75
N PRO A 36 5.97 -11.42 -11.60
CA PRO A 36 5.27 -11.61 -10.33
C PRO A 36 4.05 -10.73 -10.16
N VAL A 37 4.03 -9.54 -10.75
CA VAL A 37 2.99 -8.53 -10.50
C VAL A 37 2.50 -7.90 -11.79
N ILE A 38 1.18 -7.78 -11.91
CA ILE A 38 0.52 -6.94 -12.92
C ILE A 38 -0.54 -6.07 -12.22
N SER A 39 -0.76 -4.87 -12.71
CA SER A 39 -1.81 -3.98 -12.22
C SER A 39 -2.44 -3.16 -13.32
N TYR A 40 -3.76 -3.00 -13.25
CA TYR A 40 -4.49 -2.08 -14.10
C TYR A 40 -4.33 -0.64 -13.62
N ARG A 41 -4.14 0.27 -14.59
CA ARG A 41 -4.14 1.71 -14.39
C ARG A 41 -5.48 2.30 -14.80
N GLN A 42 -5.80 3.51 -14.33
CA GLN A 42 -7.09 4.16 -14.55
C GLN A 42 -7.45 4.40 -16.02
N ASN A 43 -6.45 4.51 -16.89
CA ASN A 43 -6.64 4.75 -18.33
C ASN A 43 -6.71 3.46 -19.17
N GLY A 44 -6.92 2.31 -18.52
CA GLY A 44 -6.93 1.00 -19.18
C GLY A 44 -5.54 0.45 -19.52
N ALA A 45 -4.47 1.18 -19.20
CA ALA A 45 -3.11 0.67 -19.34
C ALA A 45 -2.77 -0.31 -18.20
N LEU A 46 -1.75 -1.15 -18.41
CA LEU A 46 -1.22 -2.07 -17.43
C LEU A 46 0.17 -1.63 -16.98
N ALA A 47 0.49 -1.87 -15.73
CA ALA A 47 1.86 -1.98 -15.26
C ALA A 47 2.19 -3.47 -15.12
N VAL A 48 3.21 -3.92 -15.82
CA VAL A 48 3.73 -5.29 -15.76
C VAL A 48 5.11 -5.22 -15.12
N ILE A 49 5.27 -5.85 -13.98
CA ILE A 49 6.54 -5.88 -13.22
C ILE A 49 7.13 -7.25 -13.37
N SER A 50 8.31 -7.31 -13.99
CA SER A 50 9.11 -8.52 -14.11
C SER A 50 10.31 -8.50 -13.15
N ASP A 51 11.08 -9.56 -13.16
CA ASP A 51 12.37 -9.64 -12.46
C ASP A 51 13.48 -8.81 -13.11
N ARG A 52 13.24 -8.22 -14.29
CA ARG A 52 14.24 -7.45 -15.06
C ARG A 52 13.82 -6.04 -15.40
N ALA A 53 12.53 -5.76 -15.50
CA ALA A 53 12.03 -4.45 -15.87
C ALA A 53 10.59 -4.22 -15.41
N VAL A 54 10.18 -2.96 -15.42
CA VAL A 54 8.78 -2.55 -15.33
C VAL A 54 8.33 -2.08 -16.70
N TYR A 55 7.21 -2.59 -17.18
CA TYR A 55 6.63 -2.24 -18.46
C TYR A 55 5.30 -1.51 -18.29
N GLY A 56 5.13 -0.42 -19.00
CA GLY A 56 3.82 0.16 -19.27
C GLY A 56 3.25 -0.44 -20.54
N VAL A 57 2.06 -1.01 -20.45
CA VAL A 57 1.39 -1.67 -21.56
C VAL A 57 0.07 -0.96 -21.81
N GLY A 58 -0.18 -0.57 -23.04
CA GLY A 58 -1.42 0.08 -23.47
C GLY A 58 -2.64 -0.84 -23.41
N SER A 59 -3.82 -0.25 -23.54
CA SER A 59 -5.09 -1.00 -23.60
C SER A 59 -5.20 -1.91 -24.84
N ASP A 60 -4.36 -1.70 -25.83
CA ASP A 60 -4.22 -2.52 -27.05
C ASP A 60 -3.17 -3.63 -26.91
N GLY A 61 -2.50 -3.73 -25.76
CA GLY A 61 -1.42 -4.67 -25.49
C GLY A 61 -0.04 -4.22 -25.98
N GLY A 62 0.06 -3.05 -26.61
CA GLY A 62 1.34 -2.48 -27.04
C GLY A 62 2.18 -1.98 -25.86
N GLU A 63 3.51 -2.20 -25.93
CA GLU A 63 4.44 -1.63 -24.98
C GLU A 63 4.53 -0.11 -25.19
N LEU A 64 4.25 0.67 -24.14
CA LEU A 64 4.33 2.13 -24.16
C LEU A 64 5.69 2.62 -23.70
N TRP A 65 6.27 1.96 -22.69
CA TRP A 65 7.56 2.28 -22.11
C TRP A 65 8.10 1.08 -21.32
N ASN A 66 9.39 1.08 -21.04
CA ASN A 66 10.00 0.18 -20.08
C ASN A 66 10.97 0.93 -19.16
N TYR A 67 11.12 0.42 -17.95
CA TYR A 67 12.07 0.86 -16.94
C TYR A 67 12.92 -0.36 -16.53
N PRO A 68 14.18 -0.46 -16.99
CA PRO A 68 15.04 -1.59 -16.65
C PRO A 68 15.39 -1.59 -15.17
N LEU A 69 15.41 -2.75 -14.56
CA LEU A 69 15.77 -2.95 -13.16
C LEU A 69 17.21 -3.45 -13.07
N GLU A 70 18.02 -2.77 -12.24
CA GLU A 70 19.37 -3.22 -11.93
C GLU A 70 19.38 -4.25 -10.79
N ASN A 71 18.33 -4.25 -9.98
CA ASN A 71 18.19 -5.09 -8.79
C ASN A 71 16.85 -5.83 -8.79
N THR A 72 16.75 -6.90 -7.99
CA THR A 72 15.51 -7.66 -7.84
C THR A 72 14.41 -6.83 -7.15
N VAL A 73 13.17 -7.07 -7.53
CA VAL A 73 12.00 -6.48 -6.87
C VAL A 73 11.61 -7.38 -5.70
N ASP A 74 11.78 -6.87 -4.47
CA ASP A 74 11.34 -7.55 -3.25
C ASP A 74 9.85 -7.36 -3.01
N GLN A 75 9.35 -6.14 -3.20
CA GLN A 75 7.95 -5.76 -3.03
C GLN A 75 7.52 -4.74 -4.10
N ALA A 76 6.25 -4.76 -4.47
CA ALA A 76 5.65 -3.74 -5.32
C ALA A 76 4.31 -3.30 -4.76
N ALA A 77 4.06 -1.99 -4.73
CA ALA A 77 2.80 -1.40 -4.29
C ALA A 77 2.20 -0.52 -5.39
N LEU A 78 0.98 -0.83 -5.75
CA LEU A 78 0.26 -0.27 -6.90
C LEU A 78 -1.07 0.39 -6.51
N GLY A 79 -1.31 0.55 -5.20
CA GLY A 79 -2.55 1.12 -4.67
C GLY A 79 -2.73 2.62 -4.94
N ASN A 80 -1.64 3.33 -5.28
CA ASN A 80 -1.71 4.73 -5.67
C ASN A 80 -1.94 4.84 -7.18
N LYS A 81 -2.86 5.74 -7.57
CA LYS A 81 -3.23 5.97 -8.97
C LYS A 81 -2.12 6.64 -9.80
N GLU A 82 -1.22 7.37 -9.14
CA GLU A 82 -0.17 8.17 -9.79
C GLU A 82 1.13 7.38 -9.97
N TYR A 83 1.51 6.57 -8.96
CA TYR A 83 2.81 5.96 -8.89
C TYR A 83 2.78 4.44 -8.89
N ILE A 84 3.82 3.85 -9.45
CA ILE A 84 4.22 2.46 -9.27
C ILE A 84 5.37 2.50 -8.27
N VAL A 85 5.20 1.91 -7.10
CA VAL A 85 6.20 1.91 -6.04
C VAL A 85 6.85 0.55 -5.95
N LEU A 86 8.18 0.53 -5.98
CA LEU A 86 8.99 -0.68 -6.00
C LEU A 86 9.96 -0.65 -4.83
N ALA A 87 10.06 -1.74 -4.10
CA ALA A 87 11.15 -1.99 -3.19
C ALA A 87 12.15 -2.92 -3.89
N LEU A 88 13.36 -2.44 -4.06
CA LEU A 88 14.45 -3.12 -4.74
C LEU A 88 15.47 -3.60 -3.72
N GLY A 89 15.81 -4.89 -3.75
CA GLY A 89 16.95 -5.43 -3.06
C GLY A 89 18.25 -5.00 -3.76
N ASP A 90 19.31 -4.70 -3.05
CA ASP A 90 20.62 -4.39 -3.64
C ASP A 90 21.55 -5.63 -3.72
N GLY A 91 21.08 -6.79 -3.25
CA GLY A 91 21.84 -8.04 -3.23
C GLY A 91 23.06 -8.00 -2.33
N VAL A 92 23.30 -6.88 -1.64
CA VAL A 92 24.44 -6.68 -0.74
C VAL A 92 23.97 -6.67 0.71
N ALA A 93 24.29 -7.71 1.44
CA ALA A 93 24.00 -7.78 2.86
C ALA A 93 24.80 -6.71 3.65
N ASN A 94 24.13 -6.07 4.60
CA ASN A 94 24.79 -5.21 5.57
C ASN A 94 25.65 -6.06 6.56
N LYS A 95 26.32 -5.41 7.51
CA LYS A 95 27.16 -6.09 8.51
C LYS A 95 26.41 -7.12 9.35
N ASP A 96 25.10 -6.99 9.45
CA ASP A 96 24.22 -7.87 10.22
C ASP A 96 23.61 -9.00 9.34
N GLY A 97 24.06 -9.15 8.09
CA GLY A 97 23.61 -10.15 7.15
C GLY A 97 22.25 -9.85 6.50
N ARG A 98 21.74 -8.62 6.65
CA ARG A 98 20.49 -8.17 6.03
C ARG A 98 20.79 -7.39 4.76
N GLU A 99 20.01 -7.61 3.73
CA GLU A 99 20.09 -6.83 2.50
C GLU A 99 19.64 -5.40 2.73
N LYS A 100 20.33 -4.45 2.09
CA LYS A 100 19.86 -3.08 2.03
C LYS A 100 18.84 -2.95 0.91
N GLY A 101 17.75 -2.26 1.17
CA GLY A 101 16.71 -2.00 0.19
C GLY A 101 16.66 -0.54 -0.23
N THR A 102 16.25 -0.31 -1.46
CA THR A 102 15.89 1.00 -1.99
C THR A 102 14.46 0.95 -2.44
N VAL A 103 13.67 1.94 -2.02
CA VAL A 103 12.30 2.11 -2.54
C VAL A 103 12.34 3.23 -3.56
N CYS A 104 11.85 2.97 -4.78
CA CYS A 104 11.69 3.99 -5.80
C CYS A 104 10.23 4.03 -6.29
N TRP A 105 9.85 5.12 -6.94
CA TRP A 105 8.51 5.24 -7.53
C TRP A 105 8.57 5.89 -8.90
N LEU A 106 7.84 5.26 -9.81
CA LEU A 106 7.70 5.65 -11.19
C LEU A 106 6.34 6.30 -11.42
N ASP A 107 6.28 7.29 -12.30
CA ASP A 107 5.01 7.83 -12.79
C ASP A 107 4.34 6.92 -13.83
N GLY A 108 3.17 7.33 -14.33
CA GLY A 108 2.45 6.59 -15.36
C GLY A 108 3.16 6.47 -16.72
N SER A 109 4.24 7.22 -16.92
CA SER A 109 5.08 7.19 -18.12
C SER A 109 6.41 6.46 -17.93
N GLY A 110 6.60 5.81 -16.78
CA GLY A 110 7.81 5.06 -16.46
C GLY A 110 8.99 5.90 -16.00
N ASN A 111 8.79 7.20 -15.74
CA ASN A 111 9.87 8.06 -15.23
C ASN A 111 9.98 7.91 -13.71
N GLU A 112 11.19 7.71 -13.21
CA GLU A 112 11.46 7.76 -11.79
C GLU A 112 11.23 9.17 -11.25
N LYS A 113 10.41 9.28 -10.20
CA LYS A 113 10.03 10.55 -9.55
C LYS A 113 10.71 10.73 -8.21
N GLY A 114 11.28 9.69 -7.66
CA GLY A 114 12.04 9.75 -6.44
C GLY A 114 12.36 8.39 -5.89
N SER A 115 13.20 8.39 -4.86
CA SER A 115 13.64 7.19 -4.16
C SER A 115 13.86 7.45 -2.67
N PHE A 116 13.93 6.36 -1.91
CA PHE A 116 14.21 6.34 -0.49
C PHE A 116 15.05 5.12 -0.14
N ALA A 117 16.18 5.32 0.54
CA ALA A 117 17.00 4.23 1.04
C ALA A 117 16.45 3.73 2.38
N SER A 118 15.92 2.51 2.42
CA SER A 118 15.39 1.91 3.64
C SER A 118 16.48 1.49 4.62
N GLY A 119 17.69 1.24 4.12
CA GLY A 119 18.83 0.75 4.91
C GLY A 119 18.78 -0.75 5.24
N GLU A 120 17.63 -1.39 5.01
CA GLU A 120 17.37 -2.82 5.22
C GLU A 120 16.44 -3.33 4.14
N SER A 121 16.33 -4.66 3.97
CA SER A 121 15.37 -5.23 3.02
C SER A 121 13.93 -4.87 3.41
N VAL A 122 13.09 -4.66 2.42
CA VAL A 122 11.70 -4.22 2.61
C VAL A 122 10.80 -5.45 2.55
N THR A 123 10.14 -5.75 3.67
CA THR A 123 9.18 -6.86 3.76
C THR A 123 7.72 -6.39 3.73
N TYR A 124 7.49 -5.09 3.91
CA TYR A 124 6.18 -4.45 3.82
C TYR A 124 6.27 -3.17 3.02
N LEU A 125 5.41 -3.01 2.03
CA LEU A 125 5.32 -1.85 1.18
C LEU A 125 3.86 -1.50 0.89
N LEU A 126 3.46 -0.27 1.19
CA LEU A 126 2.14 0.25 0.86
C LEU A 126 2.25 1.62 0.21
N ALA A 127 1.62 1.81 -0.94
CA ALA A 127 1.47 3.10 -1.60
C ALA A 127 0.15 3.75 -1.21
N ALA A 128 0.21 4.87 -0.47
CA ALA A 128 -0.94 5.67 -0.09
C ALA A 128 -1.03 6.94 -0.94
N GLU A 129 -2.12 7.70 -0.80
CA GLU A 129 -2.32 8.93 -1.57
C GLU A 129 -1.24 10.00 -1.33
N LYS A 130 -0.75 10.14 -0.10
CA LYS A 130 0.19 11.20 0.30
C LYS A 130 1.62 10.72 0.53
N GLY A 131 1.91 9.45 0.28
CA GLY A 131 3.23 8.88 0.48
C GLY A 131 3.20 7.36 0.57
N ILE A 132 4.25 6.81 1.09
CA ILE A 132 4.54 5.38 1.12
C ILE A 132 4.75 4.94 2.56
N VAL A 133 4.31 3.76 2.92
CA VAL A 133 4.73 3.07 4.15
C VAL A 133 5.70 1.97 3.76
N VAL A 134 6.88 2.04 4.32
CA VAL A 134 7.95 1.05 4.14
C VAL A 134 8.16 0.35 5.47
N GLY A 135 8.25 -0.96 5.48
CA GLY A 135 8.44 -1.73 6.70
C GLY A 135 9.42 -2.87 6.53
N ASN A 136 10.09 -3.19 7.64
CA ASN A 136 10.90 -4.38 7.81
C ASN A 136 10.58 -4.97 9.18
N ASP A 137 10.08 -6.22 9.18
CA ASP A 137 9.62 -6.90 10.40
C ASP A 137 8.58 -6.05 11.16
N ARG A 138 8.98 -5.38 12.24
CA ARG A 138 8.14 -4.52 13.08
C ARG A 138 8.44 -3.03 12.98
N ASP A 139 9.46 -2.67 12.23
CA ASP A 139 9.86 -1.28 12.03
C ASP A 139 9.23 -0.73 10.75
N TYR A 140 8.48 0.35 10.88
CA TYR A 140 7.77 0.99 9.79
C TYR A 140 8.16 2.46 9.67
N THR A 141 8.29 2.93 8.44
CA THR A 141 8.61 4.32 8.11
C THR A 141 7.58 4.86 7.13
N GLY A 142 7.00 6.01 7.44
CA GLY A 142 6.21 6.78 6.49
C GLY A 142 7.08 7.74 5.70
N VAL A 143 7.06 7.62 4.38
CA VAL A 143 7.87 8.40 3.44
C VAL A 143 6.97 9.19 2.51
N THR A 144 7.22 10.48 2.37
CA THR A 144 6.49 11.33 1.40
C THR A 144 6.99 11.08 -0.02
N TYR A 145 6.20 11.38 -1.05
CA TYR A 145 6.65 11.30 -2.45
C TYR A 145 7.74 12.32 -2.82
N SER A 146 8.13 13.21 -1.91
CA SER A 146 9.35 14.02 -2.04
C SER A 146 10.62 13.34 -1.49
N GLY A 147 10.53 12.07 -1.07
CA GLY A 147 11.64 11.28 -0.54
C GLY A 147 11.98 11.57 0.92
N ASN A 148 11.15 12.36 1.62
CA ASN A 148 11.40 12.68 3.01
C ASN A 148 10.69 11.73 3.96
N GLU A 149 11.43 11.26 4.97
CA GLU A 149 10.86 10.56 6.10
C GLU A 149 9.89 11.46 6.86
N SER A 150 8.68 10.98 7.07
CA SER A 150 7.61 11.68 7.78
C SER A 150 7.49 11.23 9.23
N TRP A 151 7.60 9.93 9.47
CA TRP A 151 7.53 9.31 10.79
C TRP A 151 8.16 7.92 10.80
N ASN A 152 8.53 7.45 12.01
CA ASN A 152 8.95 6.08 12.28
C ASN A 152 8.10 5.46 13.37
N TYR A 153 7.82 4.18 13.25
CA TYR A 153 7.05 3.41 14.22
C TYR A 153 7.59 2.00 14.35
N THR A 154 7.85 1.58 15.58
CA THR A 154 8.17 0.18 15.90
C THR A 154 6.95 -0.46 16.56
N ALA A 155 6.37 -1.47 15.94
CA ALA A 155 5.24 -2.21 16.49
C ALA A 155 5.68 -3.13 17.64
N ILE A 156 4.88 -3.23 18.68
CA ILE A 156 5.15 -4.13 19.82
C ILE A 156 4.86 -5.57 19.44
N THR A 157 3.82 -5.76 18.64
CA THR A 157 3.36 -7.05 18.15
C THR A 157 3.35 -7.03 16.63
N ASP A 158 3.33 -8.20 16.01
CA ASP A 158 3.19 -8.32 14.57
C ASP A 158 1.88 -7.68 14.10
N LEU A 159 1.97 -6.86 13.08
CA LEU A 159 0.82 -6.25 12.42
C LEU A 159 0.48 -7.04 11.14
N ASN A 160 -0.81 -7.15 10.88
CA ASN A 160 -1.29 -7.63 9.58
C ASN A 160 -1.21 -6.53 8.53
N ASP A 161 -1.44 -5.26 8.96
CA ASP A 161 -1.42 -4.12 8.06
C ASP A 161 -1.21 -2.80 8.81
N LEU A 162 -0.69 -1.78 8.12
CA LEU A 162 -0.50 -0.43 8.66
C LEU A 162 -0.88 0.62 7.61
N ILE A 163 -2.14 1.04 7.63
CA ILE A 163 -2.80 1.77 6.56
C ILE A 163 -2.86 3.27 6.87
N PRO A 164 -2.19 4.14 6.12
CA PRO A 164 -2.41 5.58 6.20
C PRO A 164 -3.85 5.95 5.84
N MET A 165 -4.43 6.85 6.62
CA MET A 165 -5.78 7.37 6.40
C MET A 165 -5.73 8.59 5.45
N GLU A 166 -6.46 9.67 5.75
CA GLU A 166 -6.46 10.90 4.95
C GLU A 166 -5.09 11.61 4.91
N LYS A 167 -4.28 11.43 5.96
CA LYS A 167 -2.94 11.98 6.09
C LYS A 167 -1.95 10.87 6.32
N LEU A 168 -0.75 10.99 5.74
CA LEU A 168 0.30 10.00 5.89
C LEU A 168 0.67 9.72 7.36
N ASN A 169 0.56 10.71 8.23
CA ASN A 169 0.88 10.60 9.65
C ASN A 169 -0.29 10.15 10.54
N ARG A 170 -1.45 9.85 9.98
CA ARG A 170 -2.56 9.22 10.70
C ARG A 170 -2.76 7.83 10.15
N VAL A 171 -2.45 6.82 10.93
CA VAL A 171 -2.42 5.44 10.46
C VAL A 171 -3.35 4.55 11.28
N MET A 172 -3.97 3.59 10.60
CA MET A 172 -4.70 2.49 11.21
C MET A 172 -3.78 1.28 11.23
N ALA A 173 -3.49 0.78 12.42
CA ALA A 173 -2.73 -0.45 12.62
C ALA A 173 -3.70 -1.61 12.85
N VAL A 174 -3.57 -2.64 12.02
CA VAL A 174 -4.40 -3.85 12.06
C VAL A 174 -3.55 -4.98 12.64
N GLY A 175 -3.80 -5.32 13.88
CA GLY A 175 -3.20 -6.47 14.54
C GLY A 175 -4.08 -7.72 14.41
N LYS A 176 -3.65 -8.81 15.02
CA LYS A 176 -4.38 -10.08 14.98
C LYS A 176 -5.76 -10.00 15.66
N ASN A 177 -5.87 -9.26 16.75
CA ASN A 177 -7.07 -9.22 17.60
C ASN A 177 -7.59 -7.80 17.84
N GLU A 178 -6.92 -6.78 17.31
CA GLU A 178 -7.29 -5.38 17.54
C GLU A 178 -7.01 -4.51 16.32
N ILE A 179 -7.74 -3.42 16.23
CA ILE A 179 -7.49 -2.32 15.29
C ILE A 179 -7.29 -1.06 16.13
N SER A 180 -6.21 -0.36 15.86
CA SER A 180 -5.85 0.87 16.56
C SER A 180 -5.55 2.00 15.58
N VAL A 181 -5.89 3.23 15.95
CA VAL A 181 -5.56 4.42 15.14
C VAL A 181 -4.53 5.25 15.88
N TYR A 182 -3.46 5.60 15.19
CA TYR A 182 -2.35 6.37 15.73
C TYR A 182 -2.15 7.66 14.96
N ALA A 183 -1.78 8.72 15.69
CA ALA A 183 -1.19 9.92 15.11
C ALA A 183 0.33 9.82 15.24
N MET A 184 1.01 9.69 14.12
CA MET A 184 2.47 9.58 14.06
C MET A 184 3.11 10.97 14.08
N THR A 185 4.23 11.10 14.78
CA THR A 185 5.00 12.35 14.86
C THR A 185 6.42 12.15 14.36
N LYS A 186 6.98 13.17 13.70
CA LYS A 186 8.35 13.15 13.20
C LYS A 186 9.34 13.05 14.35
N GLY A 187 10.27 12.11 14.26
CA GLY A 187 11.53 12.16 15.02
C GLY A 187 11.58 11.48 16.38
N LYS A 188 10.68 10.55 16.72
CA LYS A 188 10.88 9.61 17.82
C LYS A 188 10.54 8.20 17.35
N LYS A 189 11.46 7.24 17.47
CA LYS A 189 11.10 5.83 17.51
C LYS A 189 10.09 5.70 18.66
N GLN A 190 8.81 5.64 18.34
CA GLN A 190 7.78 5.44 19.35
C GLN A 190 7.66 3.96 19.61
N THR A 191 8.32 3.50 20.66
CA THR A 191 7.93 2.27 21.35
C THR A 191 6.72 2.64 22.21
N ASN A 192 5.54 2.11 21.89
CA ASN A 192 4.26 2.34 22.54
C ASN A 192 3.64 3.73 22.29
N ALA A 193 2.93 3.85 21.19
CA ALA A 193 2.11 5.01 20.92
C ALA A 193 0.98 5.10 21.97
N THR A 194 0.77 6.30 22.44
CA THR A 194 -0.39 6.68 23.24
C THR A 194 -1.65 6.27 22.47
N LYS A 195 -2.39 5.30 23.02
CA LYS A 195 -3.72 4.93 22.56
C LYS A 195 -4.50 6.23 22.46
N ALA A 196 -4.97 6.59 21.26
CA ALA A 196 -5.77 7.79 21.09
C ALA A 196 -7.02 7.64 21.98
N ALA A 197 -7.10 8.47 23.02
CA ALA A 197 -8.13 8.44 24.06
C ALA A 197 -9.50 8.93 23.57
N ASP A 198 -9.76 8.89 22.27
CA ASP A 198 -10.99 9.45 21.69
C ASP A 198 -12.15 8.44 21.58
N THR A 199 -11.93 7.16 21.95
CA THR A 199 -13.02 6.17 21.86
C THR A 199 -13.82 6.06 23.17
N GLU A 200 -13.30 6.53 24.30
CA GLU A 200 -14.03 6.48 25.58
C GLU A 200 -15.00 7.67 25.76
N ASN A 201 -14.73 8.83 25.18
CA ASN A 201 -15.63 10.00 25.31
C ASN A 201 -16.91 9.91 24.45
N ALA A 202 -16.90 9.18 23.35
CA ALA A 202 -18.10 9.00 22.53
C ALA A 202 -19.13 8.08 23.19
N SER A 203 -18.69 7.06 23.94
CA SER A 203 -19.59 6.13 24.63
C SER A 203 -20.14 6.68 25.94
N VAL A 204 -19.40 7.57 26.61
CA VAL A 204 -19.84 8.23 27.85
C VAL A 204 -20.79 9.38 27.57
N SER A 205 -20.58 10.13 26.48
CA SER A 205 -21.49 11.19 26.06
C SER A 205 -22.87 10.66 25.67
N ALA A 206 -22.93 9.55 24.91
CA ALA A 206 -24.18 8.92 24.52
C ALA A 206 -24.97 8.33 25.70
N ARG A 207 -24.28 7.84 26.75
CA ARG A 207 -24.95 7.35 27.98
C ARG A 207 -25.48 8.47 28.84
N ASN A 208 -24.80 9.62 28.91
CA ASN A 208 -25.27 10.75 29.73
C ASN A 208 -26.47 11.46 29.11
N GLU A 209 -26.59 11.53 27.78
CA GLU A 209 -27.77 12.10 27.14
C GLU A 209 -29.02 11.24 27.32
N THR A 210 -28.88 9.91 27.30
CA THR A 210 -30.03 9.00 27.52
C THR A 210 -30.53 9.09 28.97
N THR A 211 -29.62 9.26 29.95
CA THR A 211 -30.00 9.32 31.38
C THR A 211 -30.62 10.69 31.75
N GLN A 212 -30.24 11.77 31.08
CA GLN A 212 -30.87 13.09 31.31
C GLN A 212 -32.28 13.18 30.70
N ASN A 213 -32.52 12.57 29.53
CA ASN A 213 -33.83 12.56 28.92
C ASN A 213 -34.87 11.72 29.71
N GLU A 214 -34.46 10.61 30.35
CA GLU A 214 -35.34 9.82 31.20
C GLU A 214 -35.71 10.55 32.50
N LYS A 215 -34.79 11.35 33.09
CA LYS A 215 -35.10 12.16 34.26
C LYS A 215 -36.08 13.27 34.00
N THR A 216 -35.99 13.91 32.85
CA THR A 216 -36.89 15.03 32.51
C THR A 216 -38.31 14.56 32.18
N GLN A 217 -38.48 13.34 31.66
CA GLN A 217 -39.79 12.77 31.41
C GLN A 217 -40.52 12.28 32.69
N ASN A 218 -39.77 11.78 33.69
CA ASN A 218 -40.37 11.31 34.94
C ASN A 218 -40.80 12.47 35.86
N GLU A 219 -40.19 13.64 35.80
CA GLU A 219 -40.64 14.79 36.59
C GLU A 219 -41.87 15.50 36.01
N ALA A 220 -42.17 15.33 34.71
CA ALA A 220 -43.36 15.89 34.05
C ALA A 220 -44.63 15.09 34.34
N THR A 221 -44.51 13.82 34.77
CA THR A 221 -45.66 12.92 35.00
C THR A 221 -46.14 12.95 36.46
N GLN A 222 -45.42 13.57 37.39
CA GLN A 222 -45.82 13.70 38.80
C GLN A 222 -46.51 15.00 39.20
N LYS A 223 -46.80 15.90 38.22
CA LYS A 223 -47.51 17.17 38.46
C LYS A 223 -48.85 17.31 37.76
N GLN A 224 -49.55 16.20 37.54
CA GLN A 224 -50.97 16.23 37.15
C GLN A 224 -51.80 15.45 38.18
#